data_41f7f08a08e6e8c55762aed66845e26f
#
_entry.id   41f7f08a08e6e8c55762aed66845e26f
#
_cell.length_a   1.000
_cell.length_b   1.000
_cell.length_c   1.000
_cell.angle_alpha   90.00
_cell.angle_beta   90.00
_cell.angle_gamma   90.00
#
_symmetry.space_group_name_H-M   'P 1'
#
loop_
_entity.id
_entity.type
_entity.pdbx_description
1 polymer ?
#
loop_
_entity_poly.entity_id
_entity_poly.type
_entity_poly.pdbx_seq_one_letter_code
_entity_poly.pdbx_strand_id
1 'polypeptide(L)'
;MITLSRLIRTGIAAAALVSLTILPGCWDEVNLQDVSYVSALGIDYVDDKFVIYGQMINFASVAKTEAPGSGPAETWVGTGKGNSTLLAFYDLMRAGYATLNMEHLKTVLIHERAVNQIEDVLDALNRHRASRYTSLIFGTTDDIENVLNTENFFNQSPLYSVLYMPKPHEEQYTFIEPLQMQLVVQTIREPKELTLLPVINSSSTFWSKRGKPISTQLISGVFVYKDFKYKGYFPEKTVIGLRWLNPEFKQVFVEAGQGESTATVSIKHAKSSLEVSKAGADPRFTMTIKLSGSLVEMDSEMTKEEIERSIEELVRGQIQSLFDTGRESGVDFLELEHYLYRYHNRYWKEHIEKEDWLPNKGTLAKIKVDFMLSDSGKFVLKKGA
;
A
#
# COMPACT_ATOMS: atom_id res chain seq x y z
N MET A 1 -9.44 26.76 -77.39
CA MET A 1 -9.43 27.01 -75.93
C MET A 1 -9.98 25.84 -75.09
N ILE A 2 -10.80 24.92 -75.59
CA ILE A 2 -11.37 23.80 -74.80
C ILE A 2 -10.39 22.66 -74.54
N THR A 3 -9.37 22.46 -75.35
CA THR A 3 -8.37 21.38 -75.24
C THR A 3 -7.35 21.63 -74.13
N LEU A 4 -6.94 22.86 -73.87
CA LEU A 4 -5.95 23.19 -72.84
C LEU A 4 -6.51 23.02 -71.40
N SER A 5 -7.77 23.38 -71.21
CA SER A 5 -8.44 23.21 -69.92
C SER A 5 -8.71 21.73 -69.56
N ARG A 6 -8.88 20.87 -70.56
CA ARG A 6 -9.00 19.39 -70.32
C ARG A 6 -7.65 18.79 -69.97
N LEU A 7 -6.56 19.19 -70.62
CA LEU A 7 -5.22 18.72 -70.29
C LEU A 7 -4.76 19.13 -68.87
N ILE A 8 -5.11 20.33 -68.45
CA ILE A 8 -4.81 20.78 -67.08
C ILE A 8 -5.62 19.98 -66.04
N ARG A 9 -6.90 19.74 -66.31
CA ARG A 9 -7.75 18.94 -65.40
C ARG A 9 -7.31 17.50 -65.33
N THR A 10 -6.87 16.84 -66.39
CA THR A 10 -6.33 15.50 -66.38
C THR A 10 -4.99 15.44 -65.69
N GLY A 11 -4.13 16.46 -65.80
CA GLY A 11 -2.86 16.57 -65.09
C GLY A 11 -3.07 16.71 -63.58
N ILE A 12 -4.02 17.54 -63.16
CA ILE A 12 -4.35 17.69 -61.71
C ILE A 12 -4.98 16.40 -61.17
N ALA A 13 -5.85 15.73 -61.90
CA ALA A 13 -6.45 14.46 -61.49
C ALA A 13 -5.40 13.34 -61.38
N ALA A 14 -4.46 13.29 -62.30
CA ALA A 14 -3.33 12.33 -62.25
C ALA A 14 -2.37 12.63 -61.08
N ALA A 15 -2.04 13.90 -60.79
CA ALA A 15 -1.25 14.31 -59.66
C ALA A 15 -1.94 14.01 -58.32
N ALA A 16 -3.27 14.21 -58.24
CA ALA A 16 -4.07 13.85 -57.05
C ALA A 16 -4.13 12.33 -56.84
N LEU A 17 -4.21 11.55 -57.92
CA LEU A 17 -4.17 10.09 -57.82
C LEU A 17 -2.82 9.55 -57.38
N VAL A 18 -1.70 10.15 -57.83
CA VAL A 18 -0.34 9.82 -57.39
C VAL A 18 -0.09 10.26 -55.95
N SER A 19 -0.64 11.39 -55.49
CA SER A 19 -0.51 11.79 -54.11
C SER A 19 -1.29 10.89 -53.14
N LEU A 20 -2.38 10.26 -53.56
CA LEU A 20 -3.11 9.25 -52.78
C LEU A 20 -2.31 7.94 -52.57
N THR A 21 -1.43 7.60 -53.52
CA THR A 21 -0.56 6.40 -53.40
C THR A 21 0.72 6.64 -52.59
N ILE A 22 1.04 7.92 -52.29
CA ILE A 22 2.22 8.32 -51.48
C ILE A 22 1.85 8.53 -50.02
N LEU A 23 0.56 8.51 -49.66
CA LEU A 23 0.15 8.52 -48.24
C LEU A 23 0.56 7.19 -47.64
N PRO A 24 1.66 7.14 -46.85
CA PRO A 24 1.97 5.96 -46.06
C PRO A 24 0.85 5.81 -45.05
N GLY A 25 -0.03 4.84 -45.29
CA GLY A 25 -0.95 4.41 -44.25
C GLY A 25 -0.11 4.06 -43.01
N CYS A 26 -0.48 4.57 -41.84
CA CYS A 26 0.09 4.13 -40.56
C CYS A 26 -0.23 2.63 -40.39
N TRP A 27 0.66 1.79 -40.90
CA TRP A 27 0.60 0.32 -40.76
C TRP A 27 1.38 -0.13 -39.53
N ASP A 28 1.21 0.58 -38.41
CA ASP A 28 1.68 0.08 -37.12
C ASP A 28 0.46 -0.47 -36.36
N GLU A 29 -0.14 -1.52 -36.93
CA GLU A 29 -1.24 -2.24 -36.28
C GLU A 29 -0.64 -3.16 -35.23
N VAL A 30 -0.59 -2.66 -33.98
CA VAL A 30 -0.26 -3.50 -32.83
C VAL A 30 -1.48 -4.35 -32.51
N ASN A 31 -1.48 -5.61 -32.93
CA ASN A 31 -2.52 -6.56 -32.52
C ASN A 31 -2.42 -6.77 -31.02
N LEU A 32 -3.50 -6.57 -30.30
CA LEU A 32 -3.61 -6.82 -28.86
C LEU A 32 -3.23 -8.26 -28.47
N GLN A 33 -3.28 -9.18 -29.43
CA GLN A 33 -2.90 -10.58 -29.25
C GLN A 33 -1.36 -10.79 -29.22
N ASP A 34 -0.59 -9.85 -29.75
CA ASP A 34 0.87 -9.91 -29.82
C ASP A 34 1.53 -9.17 -28.65
N VAL A 35 0.75 -8.69 -27.68
CA VAL A 35 1.22 -7.97 -26.50
C VAL A 35 0.92 -8.76 -25.24
N SER A 36 1.95 -8.99 -24.44
CA SER A 36 1.83 -9.57 -23.10
C SER A 36 1.90 -8.45 -22.06
N TYR A 37 0.87 -8.33 -21.24
CA TYR A 37 0.79 -7.28 -20.24
C TYR A 37 1.32 -7.75 -18.89
N VAL A 38 2.32 -7.02 -18.37
CA VAL A 38 2.82 -7.20 -17.01
C VAL A 38 1.86 -6.50 -16.05
N SER A 39 1.24 -7.27 -15.16
CA SER A 39 0.24 -6.78 -14.19
C SER A 39 0.85 -6.43 -12.84
N ALA A 40 1.88 -7.19 -12.42
CA ALA A 40 2.70 -6.85 -11.25
C ALA A 40 4.18 -6.97 -11.59
N LEU A 41 4.97 -6.14 -10.92
CA LEU A 41 6.42 -6.12 -11.02
C LEU A 41 7.01 -6.36 -9.62
N GLY A 42 7.82 -7.41 -9.47
CA GLY A 42 8.64 -7.64 -8.29
C GLY A 42 10.04 -7.11 -8.51
N ILE A 43 10.63 -6.48 -7.50
CA ILE A 43 11.98 -5.91 -7.55
C ILE A 43 12.80 -6.40 -6.38
N ASP A 44 13.90 -7.05 -6.67
CA ASP A 44 14.86 -7.57 -5.72
C ASP A 44 16.27 -7.05 -6.02
N TYR A 45 17.18 -7.17 -5.06
CA TYR A 45 18.58 -6.81 -5.23
C TYR A 45 19.47 -7.89 -4.63
N VAL A 46 20.16 -8.64 -5.51
CA VAL A 46 20.95 -9.81 -5.15
C VAL A 46 22.29 -9.77 -5.92
N ASP A 47 23.39 -9.97 -5.21
CA ASP A 47 24.76 -9.97 -5.80
C ASP A 47 25.04 -8.69 -6.59
N ASP A 48 24.73 -7.52 -6.02
CA ASP A 48 24.90 -6.20 -6.62
C ASP A 48 24.16 -6.00 -7.96
N LYS A 49 23.08 -6.75 -8.19
CA LYS A 49 22.23 -6.65 -9.37
C LYS A 49 20.76 -6.56 -9.00
N PHE A 50 20.04 -5.77 -9.77
CA PHE A 50 18.57 -5.82 -9.75
C PHE A 50 18.10 -7.13 -10.38
N VAL A 51 17.13 -7.75 -9.70
CA VAL A 51 16.38 -8.90 -10.21
C VAL A 51 14.93 -8.46 -10.32
N ILE A 52 14.39 -8.53 -11.52
CA ILE A 52 12.99 -8.15 -11.81
C ILE A 52 12.17 -9.40 -12.03
N TYR A 53 11.01 -9.44 -11.42
CA TYR A 53 9.99 -10.46 -11.61
C TYR A 53 8.77 -9.80 -12.27
N GLY A 54 8.42 -10.24 -13.47
CA GLY A 54 7.24 -9.75 -14.18
C GLY A 54 6.11 -10.78 -14.13
N GLN A 55 4.99 -10.44 -13.47
CA GLN A 55 3.81 -11.31 -13.50
C GLN A 55 2.89 -10.90 -14.63
N MET A 56 2.54 -11.89 -15.48
CA MET A 56 1.53 -11.76 -16.52
C MET A 56 0.29 -12.58 -16.13
N ILE A 57 -0.87 -12.02 -16.38
CA ILE A 57 -2.17 -12.67 -16.14
C ILE A 57 -2.88 -12.82 -17.48
N ASN A 58 -3.40 -14.00 -17.75
CA ASN A 58 -4.21 -14.24 -18.94
C ASN A 58 -5.58 -13.59 -18.80
N PHE A 59 -5.77 -12.41 -19.39
CA PHE A 59 -7.03 -11.67 -19.36
C PHE A 59 -8.20 -12.40 -20.03
N ALA A 60 -7.94 -13.28 -20.99
CA ALA A 60 -8.98 -14.08 -21.60
C ALA A 60 -9.59 -15.09 -20.59
N SER A 61 -8.81 -15.58 -19.65
CA SER A 61 -9.32 -16.43 -18.55
C SER A 61 -10.09 -15.62 -17.50
N VAL A 62 -9.73 -14.34 -17.29
CA VAL A 62 -10.46 -13.44 -16.40
C VAL A 62 -11.88 -13.16 -16.91
N ALA A 63 -12.03 -12.95 -18.23
CA ALA A 63 -13.33 -12.69 -18.86
C ALA A 63 -14.26 -13.92 -18.89
N LYS A 64 -13.72 -15.14 -18.72
CA LYS A 64 -14.47 -16.40 -18.76
C LYS A 64 -14.90 -16.94 -17.39
N THR A 65 -14.71 -16.18 -16.32
CA THR A 65 -15.02 -16.60 -14.94
C THR A 65 -16.49 -16.97 -14.70
N GLU A 66 -17.40 -16.61 -15.61
CA GLU A 66 -18.82 -16.98 -15.53
C GLU A 66 -19.15 -18.30 -16.27
N ALA A 67 -18.18 -18.89 -16.98
CA ALA A 67 -18.43 -20.16 -17.71
C ALA A 67 -18.10 -21.35 -16.83
N PRO A 68 -19.02 -22.32 -16.61
CA PRO A 68 -18.76 -23.54 -15.88
C PRO A 68 -17.62 -24.34 -16.53
N GLY A 69 -16.56 -24.63 -15.78
CA GLY A 69 -15.44 -25.46 -16.23
C GLY A 69 -14.17 -24.73 -16.66
N SER A 70 -14.07 -23.40 -16.51
CA SER A 70 -12.81 -22.70 -16.65
C SER A 70 -11.92 -23.04 -15.45
N GLY A 71 -10.70 -23.57 -15.70
CA GLY A 71 -9.65 -23.76 -14.69
C GLY A 71 -9.25 -22.42 -14.05
N PRO A 72 -8.33 -22.43 -13.04
CA PRO A 72 -7.80 -21.23 -12.43
C PRO A 72 -7.20 -20.31 -13.51
N ALA A 73 -7.28 -19.01 -13.31
CA ALA A 73 -6.62 -18.05 -14.19
C ALA A 73 -5.11 -18.30 -14.13
N GLU A 74 -4.50 -18.66 -15.25
CA GLU A 74 -3.07 -18.92 -15.33
C GLU A 74 -2.29 -17.63 -15.11
N THR A 75 -1.28 -17.71 -14.25
CA THR A 75 -0.27 -16.68 -14.03
C THR A 75 1.07 -17.16 -14.53
N TRP A 76 1.83 -16.27 -15.11
CA TRP A 76 3.19 -16.52 -15.54
C TRP A 76 4.11 -15.50 -14.87
N VAL A 77 5.17 -15.97 -14.24
CA VAL A 77 6.19 -15.12 -13.65
C VAL A 77 7.48 -15.34 -14.40
N GLY A 78 7.99 -14.26 -15.02
CA GLY A 78 9.29 -14.26 -15.69
C GLY A 78 10.29 -13.47 -14.87
N THR A 79 11.59 -13.80 -15.00
CA THR A 79 12.68 -13.17 -14.25
C THR A 79 13.76 -12.65 -15.18
N GLY A 80 14.25 -11.44 -14.90
CA GLY A 80 15.41 -10.85 -15.60
C GLY A 80 16.37 -10.18 -14.62
N LYS A 81 17.66 -10.09 -14.98
CA LYS A 81 18.73 -9.55 -14.13
C LYS A 81 19.51 -8.46 -14.85
N GLY A 82 19.92 -7.43 -14.10
CA GLY A 82 20.69 -6.33 -14.69
C GLY A 82 21.33 -5.41 -13.65
N ASN A 83 22.29 -4.59 -14.09
CA ASN A 83 22.94 -3.59 -13.23
C ASN A 83 22.05 -2.38 -12.92
N SER A 84 20.91 -2.27 -13.57
CA SER A 84 19.85 -1.31 -13.27
C SER A 84 18.49 -1.96 -13.43
N THR A 85 17.48 -1.40 -12.84
CA THR A 85 16.07 -1.84 -12.95
C THR A 85 15.65 -1.98 -14.42
N LEU A 86 16.03 -1.01 -15.27
CA LEU A 86 15.69 -1.02 -16.69
C LEU A 86 16.41 -2.16 -17.43
N LEU A 87 17.70 -2.39 -17.17
CA LEU A 87 18.45 -3.49 -17.79
C LEU A 87 17.93 -4.85 -17.38
N ALA A 88 17.51 -5.00 -16.11
CA ALA A 88 16.89 -6.22 -15.65
C ALA A 88 15.53 -6.48 -16.34
N PHE A 89 14.75 -5.42 -16.58
CA PHE A 89 13.52 -5.52 -17.36
C PHE A 89 13.78 -5.87 -18.84
N TYR A 90 14.81 -5.30 -19.46
CA TYR A 90 15.21 -5.69 -20.81
C TYR A 90 15.70 -7.13 -20.89
N ASP A 91 16.38 -7.63 -19.87
CA ASP A 91 16.79 -9.04 -19.83
C ASP A 91 15.55 -9.97 -19.76
N LEU A 92 14.55 -9.63 -18.98
CA LEU A 92 13.26 -10.32 -18.96
C LEU A 92 12.59 -10.31 -20.35
N MET A 93 12.60 -9.17 -21.06
CA MET A 93 12.00 -9.03 -22.39
C MET A 93 12.62 -9.97 -23.43
N ARG A 94 13.91 -10.29 -23.30
CA ARG A 94 14.63 -11.19 -24.24
C ARG A 94 14.06 -12.62 -24.27
N ALA A 95 13.46 -13.07 -23.17
CA ALA A 95 12.87 -14.39 -23.05
C ALA A 95 11.37 -14.41 -23.40
N GLY A 96 10.76 -13.25 -23.68
CA GLY A 96 9.35 -13.14 -24.02
C GLY A 96 9.05 -13.55 -25.46
N TYR A 97 7.93 -14.25 -25.68
CA TYR A 97 7.43 -14.56 -27.03
C TYR A 97 6.69 -13.39 -27.66
N ALA A 98 6.22 -12.45 -26.87
CA ALA A 98 5.48 -11.26 -27.28
C ALA A 98 6.10 -10.00 -26.64
N THR A 99 5.74 -8.84 -27.15
CA THR A 99 6.19 -7.57 -26.56
C THR A 99 5.62 -7.43 -25.16
N LEU A 100 6.51 -7.35 -24.16
CA LEU A 100 6.12 -7.10 -22.77
C LEU A 100 5.75 -5.61 -22.61
N ASN A 101 4.55 -5.35 -22.11
CA ASN A 101 4.02 -4.00 -21.92
C ASN A 101 3.60 -3.80 -20.44
N MET A 102 3.99 -2.67 -19.85
CA MET A 102 3.66 -2.28 -18.47
C MET A 102 2.47 -1.32 -18.38
N GLU A 103 1.73 -1.06 -19.44
CA GLU A 103 0.56 -0.16 -19.41
C GLU A 103 -0.57 -0.63 -18.46
N HIS A 104 -0.57 -1.92 -18.14
CA HIS A 104 -1.49 -2.52 -17.18
C HIS A 104 -0.82 -2.83 -15.82
N LEU A 105 0.36 -2.27 -15.56
CA LEU A 105 1.02 -2.41 -14.26
C LEU A 105 0.16 -1.80 -13.15
N LYS A 106 -0.34 -2.65 -12.27
CA LYS A 106 -1.17 -2.28 -11.13
C LYS A 106 -0.41 -2.25 -9.83
N THR A 107 0.62 -3.08 -9.71
CA THR A 107 1.33 -3.28 -8.44
C THR A 107 2.83 -3.45 -8.66
N VAL A 108 3.60 -2.87 -7.76
CA VAL A 108 5.04 -3.08 -7.62
C VAL A 108 5.32 -3.63 -6.22
N LEU A 109 6.08 -4.71 -6.16
CA LEU A 109 6.48 -5.39 -4.93
C LEU A 109 7.99 -5.25 -4.76
N ILE A 110 8.45 -4.66 -3.66
CA ILE A 110 9.86 -4.39 -3.39
C ILE A 110 10.32 -5.33 -2.28
N HIS A 111 11.27 -6.21 -2.61
CA HIS A 111 11.85 -7.11 -1.61
C HIS A 111 12.73 -6.35 -0.61
N GLU A 112 12.83 -6.84 0.63
CA GLU A 112 13.65 -6.25 1.70
C GLU A 112 15.11 -6.02 1.28
N ARG A 113 15.66 -6.88 0.40
CA ARG A 113 17.03 -6.70 -0.14
C ARG A 113 17.19 -5.49 -1.06
N ALA A 114 16.09 -5.01 -1.66
CA ALA A 114 16.08 -3.86 -2.57
C ALA A 114 15.67 -2.54 -1.90
N VAL A 115 15.39 -2.53 -0.59
CA VAL A 115 14.86 -1.34 0.10
C VAL A 115 15.81 -0.14 0.08
N ASN A 116 17.12 -0.37 0.06
CA ASN A 116 18.11 0.71 0.01
C ASN A 116 18.25 1.32 -1.40
N GLN A 117 17.69 0.66 -2.44
CA GLN A 117 17.65 1.13 -3.82
C GLN A 117 16.31 1.80 -4.18
N ILE A 118 15.53 2.21 -3.18
CA ILE A 118 14.17 2.76 -3.39
C ILE A 118 14.17 3.97 -4.33
N GLU A 119 15.18 4.82 -4.26
CA GLU A 119 15.33 6.01 -5.12
C GLU A 119 15.52 5.61 -6.57
N ASP A 120 16.43 4.68 -6.85
CA ASP A 120 16.68 4.14 -8.21
C ASP A 120 15.44 3.44 -8.77
N VAL A 121 14.72 2.70 -7.93
CA VAL A 121 13.48 2.01 -8.30
C VAL A 121 12.39 3.01 -8.68
N LEU A 122 12.14 4.01 -7.85
CA LEU A 122 11.14 5.03 -8.12
C LEU A 122 11.51 5.89 -9.33
N ASP A 123 12.79 6.23 -9.51
CA ASP A 123 13.25 6.98 -10.70
C ASP A 123 13.07 6.17 -11.99
N ALA A 124 13.42 4.88 -11.98
CA ALA A 124 13.24 3.99 -13.12
C ALA A 124 11.75 3.83 -13.49
N LEU A 125 10.88 3.65 -12.50
CA LEU A 125 9.44 3.58 -12.71
C LEU A 125 8.87 4.89 -13.25
N ASN A 126 9.32 6.04 -12.73
CA ASN A 126 8.89 7.36 -13.20
C ASN A 126 9.30 7.66 -14.63
N ARG A 127 10.47 7.21 -15.08
CA ARG A 127 10.97 7.43 -16.44
C ARG A 127 10.35 6.50 -17.46
N HIS A 128 9.77 5.39 -17.02
CA HIS A 128 9.14 4.44 -17.93
C HIS A 128 7.77 4.94 -18.38
N ARG A 129 7.61 5.17 -19.68
CA ARG A 129 6.42 5.78 -20.28
C ARG A 129 5.10 5.06 -19.94
N ALA A 130 5.15 3.74 -19.75
CA ALA A 130 3.98 2.91 -19.47
C ALA A 130 3.67 2.77 -17.95
N SER A 131 4.54 3.27 -17.08
CA SER A 131 4.31 3.23 -15.63
C SER A 131 3.25 4.26 -15.22
N ARG A 132 2.33 3.86 -14.35
CA ARG A 132 1.27 4.74 -13.86
C ARG A 132 1.52 5.12 -12.41
N TYR A 133 1.37 6.40 -12.09
CA TYR A 133 1.44 6.91 -10.72
C TYR A 133 0.38 6.31 -9.77
N THR A 134 -0.64 5.66 -10.34
CA THR A 134 -1.71 4.98 -9.59
C THR A 134 -1.41 3.53 -9.26
N SER A 135 -0.25 2.99 -9.67
CA SER A 135 0.19 1.65 -9.30
C SER A 135 0.43 1.58 -7.80
N LEU A 136 -0.03 0.51 -7.16
CA LEU A 136 0.20 0.24 -5.74
C LEU A 136 1.65 -0.18 -5.52
N ILE A 137 2.25 0.29 -4.43
CA ILE A 137 3.60 -0.09 -4.01
C ILE A 137 3.52 -0.83 -2.68
N PHE A 138 4.14 -2.01 -2.62
CA PHE A 138 4.25 -2.81 -1.41
C PHE A 138 5.68 -3.26 -1.18
N GLY A 139 6.03 -3.53 0.07
CA GLY A 139 7.21 -4.30 0.44
C GLY A 139 6.91 -5.79 0.56
N THR A 140 7.94 -6.62 0.60
CA THR A 140 7.85 -8.02 1.02
C THR A 140 9.16 -8.48 1.66
N THR A 141 9.06 -9.36 2.65
CA THR A 141 10.18 -10.11 3.23
C THR A 141 10.21 -11.57 2.72
N ASP A 142 9.14 -12.00 2.03
CA ASP A 142 9.03 -13.32 1.43
C ASP A 142 9.63 -13.34 0.02
N ASP A 143 9.88 -14.54 -0.48
CA ASP A 143 10.22 -14.74 -1.88
C ASP A 143 9.15 -14.15 -2.81
N ILE A 144 9.57 -13.28 -3.72
CA ILE A 144 8.67 -12.54 -4.61
C ILE A 144 7.82 -13.49 -5.46
N GLU A 145 8.42 -14.56 -5.98
CA GLU A 145 7.73 -15.52 -6.84
C GLU A 145 6.61 -16.23 -6.07
N ASN A 146 6.85 -16.56 -4.80
CA ASN A 146 5.83 -17.16 -3.94
C ASN A 146 4.66 -16.20 -3.69
N VAL A 147 4.92 -14.92 -3.45
CA VAL A 147 3.86 -13.91 -3.25
C VAL A 147 3.06 -13.71 -4.53
N LEU A 148 3.73 -13.63 -5.68
CA LEU A 148 3.08 -13.43 -6.98
C LEU A 148 2.26 -14.65 -7.42
N ASN A 149 2.70 -15.87 -7.09
CA ASN A 149 2.02 -17.11 -7.45
C ASN A 149 0.96 -17.59 -6.42
N THR A 150 0.64 -16.77 -5.42
CA THR A 150 -0.41 -17.10 -4.44
C THR A 150 -1.76 -17.30 -5.13
N GLU A 151 -2.38 -18.46 -4.92
CA GLU A 151 -3.68 -18.79 -5.49
C GLU A 151 -4.82 -18.02 -4.79
N ASN A 152 -5.82 -17.60 -5.55
CA ASN A 152 -7.04 -17.02 -5.00
C ASN A 152 -8.10 -18.09 -4.70
N PHE A 153 -9.01 -17.74 -3.78
CA PHE A 153 -10.17 -18.59 -3.47
C PHE A 153 -11.01 -18.85 -4.71
N PHE A 154 -11.58 -20.06 -4.77
CA PHE A 154 -12.57 -20.47 -5.79
C PHE A 154 -12.06 -20.32 -7.24
N ASN A 155 -10.74 -20.42 -7.45
CA ASN A 155 -10.10 -20.21 -8.75
C ASN A 155 -10.38 -18.82 -9.37
N GLN A 156 -10.64 -17.81 -8.53
CA GLN A 156 -10.82 -16.44 -9.00
C GLN A 156 -9.51 -15.89 -9.59
N SER A 157 -9.65 -14.86 -10.42
CA SER A 157 -8.49 -14.18 -10.98
C SER A 157 -7.58 -13.62 -9.88
N PRO A 158 -6.26 -13.69 -10.05
CA PRO A 158 -5.29 -13.03 -9.17
C PRO A 158 -5.57 -11.54 -8.95
N LEU A 159 -6.26 -10.89 -9.87
CA LEU A 159 -6.65 -9.47 -9.76
C LEU A 159 -7.57 -9.16 -8.57
N TYR A 160 -8.19 -10.19 -7.95
CA TYR A 160 -8.99 -10.05 -6.72
C TYR A 160 -8.19 -10.26 -5.45
N SER A 161 -6.88 -10.52 -5.56
CA SER A 161 -6.01 -10.68 -4.38
C SER A 161 -5.73 -9.34 -3.69
N VAL A 162 -5.24 -9.39 -2.45
CA VAL A 162 -4.82 -8.21 -1.67
C VAL A 162 -3.77 -7.38 -2.42
N LEU A 163 -2.91 -8.03 -3.19
CA LEU A 163 -1.88 -7.39 -4.00
C LEU A 163 -2.45 -6.41 -5.04
N TYR A 164 -3.62 -6.71 -5.61
CA TYR A 164 -4.24 -5.89 -6.65
C TYR A 164 -5.46 -5.10 -6.18
N MET A 165 -6.15 -5.61 -5.17
CA MET A 165 -7.39 -5.05 -4.65
C MET A 165 -7.41 -5.08 -3.11
N PRO A 166 -6.59 -4.26 -2.45
CA PRO A 166 -6.48 -4.28 -0.99
C PRO A 166 -7.71 -3.69 -0.26
N LYS A 167 -8.50 -2.83 -0.92
CA LYS A 167 -9.64 -2.12 -0.28
C LYS A 167 -10.62 -3.02 0.49
N PRO A 168 -11.12 -4.14 -0.07
CA PRO A 168 -12.05 -5.00 0.69
C PRO A 168 -11.44 -5.58 1.96
N HIS A 169 -10.13 -5.82 1.97
CA HIS A 169 -9.41 -6.23 3.17
C HIS A 169 -9.31 -5.09 4.19
N GLU A 170 -8.96 -3.89 3.74
CA GLU A 170 -8.84 -2.69 4.57
C GLU A 170 -10.19 -2.29 5.20
N GLU A 171 -11.29 -2.41 4.47
CA GLU A 171 -12.64 -2.13 4.96
C GLU A 171 -13.07 -3.07 6.10
N GLN A 172 -12.53 -4.29 6.15
CA GLN A 172 -12.80 -5.26 7.21
C GLN A 172 -11.81 -5.18 8.36
N TYR A 173 -10.58 -4.80 8.06
CA TYR A 173 -9.48 -4.79 9.02
C TYR A 173 -8.51 -3.64 8.72
N THR A 174 -8.75 -2.51 9.35
CA THR A 174 -7.89 -1.35 9.19
C THR A 174 -6.58 -1.52 9.97
N PHE A 175 -5.46 -1.44 9.26
CA PHE A 175 -4.13 -1.36 9.86
C PHE A 175 -3.34 -0.20 9.27
N ILE A 176 -2.92 -0.33 8.03
CA ILE A 176 -2.14 0.67 7.29
C ILE A 176 -2.73 0.83 5.89
N GLU A 177 -2.76 2.05 5.39
CA GLU A 177 -3.29 2.35 4.05
C GLU A 177 -2.35 1.83 2.96
N PRO A 178 -2.87 1.12 1.93
CA PRO A 178 -2.12 0.79 0.74
C PRO A 178 -1.74 2.05 -0.04
N LEU A 179 -0.48 2.20 -0.37
CA LEU A 179 0.04 3.41 -1.01
C LEU A 179 0.12 3.26 -2.53
N GLN A 180 -0.41 4.24 -3.24
CA GLN A 180 -0.12 4.44 -4.65
C GLN A 180 1.26 5.07 -4.83
N MET A 181 1.93 4.81 -5.94
CA MET A 181 3.25 5.33 -6.26
C MET A 181 3.35 6.85 -6.08
N GLN A 182 2.32 7.61 -6.48
CA GLN A 182 2.30 9.06 -6.27
C GLN A 182 2.40 9.45 -4.79
N LEU A 183 1.72 8.72 -3.90
CA LEU A 183 1.78 8.98 -2.46
C LEU A 183 3.14 8.59 -1.87
N VAL A 184 3.71 7.45 -2.31
CA VAL A 184 5.06 7.06 -1.91
C VAL A 184 6.09 8.12 -2.32
N VAL A 185 6.02 8.63 -3.56
CA VAL A 185 6.91 9.69 -4.03
C VAL A 185 6.69 11.00 -3.27
N GLN A 186 5.44 11.31 -2.92
CA GLN A 186 5.10 12.50 -2.16
C GLN A 186 5.66 12.41 -0.73
N THR A 187 5.32 11.36 0.02
CA THR A 187 5.71 11.22 1.43
C THR A 187 7.22 11.07 1.60
N ILE A 188 7.89 10.29 0.72
CA ILE A 188 9.34 10.08 0.81
C ILE A 188 10.16 11.35 0.52
N ARG A 189 9.57 12.32 -0.21
CA ARG A 189 10.16 13.63 -0.52
C ARG A 189 9.73 14.74 0.41
N GLU A 190 8.63 14.55 1.15
CA GLU A 190 8.18 15.55 2.12
C GLU A 190 9.12 15.55 3.33
N PRO A 191 9.72 16.70 3.68
CA PRO A 191 10.70 16.75 4.77
C PRO A 191 10.11 16.27 6.09
N LYS A 192 10.82 15.36 6.76
CA LYS A 192 10.48 14.84 8.09
C LYS A 192 9.24 13.96 8.17
N GLU A 193 8.52 13.74 7.06
CA GLU A 193 7.42 12.79 6.96
C GLU A 193 7.95 11.35 6.89
N LEU A 194 7.22 10.41 7.47
CA LEU A 194 7.52 8.99 7.30
C LEU A 194 6.77 8.43 6.10
N THR A 195 7.46 7.63 5.29
CA THR A 195 6.79 6.76 4.34
C THR A 195 6.62 5.38 4.98
N LEU A 196 5.38 5.00 5.26
CA LEU A 196 5.00 3.72 5.83
C LEU A 196 4.54 2.79 4.70
N LEU A 197 5.48 2.07 4.09
CA LEU A 197 5.18 1.18 2.97
C LEU A 197 4.63 -0.16 3.48
N PRO A 198 3.36 -0.52 3.18
CA PRO A 198 2.79 -1.80 3.61
C PRO A 198 3.58 -2.99 3.09
N VAL A 199 3.81 -3.98 3.94
CA VAL A 199 4.50 -5.22 3.60
C VAL A 199 3.49 -6.34 3.41
N ILE A 200 3.45 -6.92 2.20
CA ILE A 200 2.66 -8.11 1.88
C ILE A 200 3.54 -9.33 1.96
N ASN A 201 3.11 -10.31 2.74
CA ASN A 201 3.71 -11.63 2.81
C ASN A 201 2.65 -12.71 2.57
N SER A 202 3.10 -13.91 2.28
CA SER A 202 2.26 -15.10 2.18
C SER A 202 2.11 -15.79 3.53
N SER A 203 0.95 -16.35 3.81
CA SER A 203 0.71 -17.14 5.02
C SER A 203 -0.17 -18.35 4.72
N SER A 204 0.22 -19.48 5.23
CA SER A 204 -0.55 -20.75 5.16
C SER A 204 -1.25 -21.09 6.49
N THR A 205 -1.31 -20.13 7.42
CA THR A 205 -1.82 -20.39 8.79
C THR A 205 -3.35 -20.31 8.87
N PHE A 206 -3.99 -19.51 8.03
CA PHE A 206 -5.39 -19.14 8.20
C PHE A 206 -6.38 -20.05 7.45
N TRP A 207 -5.97 -20.59 6.30
CA TRP A 207 -6.89 -21.27 5.40
C TRP A 207 -6.39 -22.64 4.98
N SER A 208 -7.33 -23.57 4.80
CA SER A 208 -7.05 -24.89 4.27
C SER A 208 -8.07 -25.29 3.20
N LYS A 209 -7.61 -26.03 2.18
CA LYS A 209 -8.42 -26.62 1.13
C LYS A 209 -8.36 -28.14 1.28
N ARG A 210 -9.47 -28.76 1.61
CA ARG A 210 -9.56 -30.24 1.84
C ARG A 210 -8.54 -30.73 2.88
N GLY A 211 -8.38 -29.97 3.98
CA GLY A 211 -7.45 -30.28 5.07
C GLY A 211 -5.98 -29.98 4.79
N LYS A 212 -5.62 -29.44 3.63
CA LYS A 212 -4.25 -29.00 3.31
C LYS A 212 -4.16 -27.47 3.45
N PRO A 213 -3.17 -26.93 4.19
CA PRO A 213 -2.96 -25.50 4.26
C PRO A 213 -2.79 -24.88 2.85
N ILE A 214 -3.39 -23.75 2.63
CA ILE A 214 -3.20 -22.93 1.42
C ILE A 214 -2.59 -21.59 1.79
N SER A 215 -1.68 -21.13 0.94
CA SER A 215 -1.07 -19.81 1.10
C SER A 215 -2.05 -18.73 0.69
N THR A 216 -2.14 -17.68 1.50
CA THR A 216 -2.89 -16.44 1.21
C THR A 216 -2.04 -15.23 1.50
N GLN A 217 -2.29 -14.13 0.80
CA GLN A 217 -1.59 -12.87 1.02
C GLN A 217 -2.19 -12.11 2.21
N LEU A 218 -1.33 -11.51 3.02
CA LEU A 218 -1.75 -10.60 4.09
C LEU A 218 -0.75 -9.44 4.25
N ILE A 219 -1.23 -8.31 4.77
CA ILE A 219 -0.38 -7.20 5.18
C ILE A 219 0.18 -7.56 6.56
N SER A 220 1.50 -7.81 6.63
CA SER A 220 2.20 -8.35 7.81
C SER A 220 2.93 -7.29 8.64
N GLY A 221 3.08 -6.08 8.11
CA GLY A 221 3.82 -4.99 8.76
C GLY A 221 4.08 -3.84 7.80
N VAL A 222 5.11 -3.05 8.11
CA VAL A 222 5.51 -1.90 7.32
C VAL A 222 7.02 -1.83 7.14
N PHE A 223 7.48 -1.42 5.95
CA PHE A 223 8.80 -0.84 5.77
C PHE A 223 8.72 0.65 6.02
N VAL A 224 9.64 1.16 6.81
CA VAL A 224 9.66 2.57 7.18
C VAL A 224 10.81 3.28 6.49
N TYR A 225 10.49 4.41 5.85
CA TYR A 225 11.49 5.32 5.27
C TYR A 225 11.34 6.72 5.86
N LYS A 226 12.48 7.41 5.98
CA LYS A 226 12.55 8.84 6.27
C LYS A 226 13.63 9.44 5.38
N ASP A 227 13.31 10.46 4.60
CA ASP A 227 14.26 11.12 3.69
C ASP A 227 15.01 10.10 2.79
N PHE A 228 14.31 9.20 2.12
CA PHE A 228 14.81 8.07 1.31
C PHE A 228 15.63 7.01 2.06
N LYS A 229 15.85 7.16 3.36
CA LYS A 229 16.61 6.20 4.16
C LYS A 229 15.69 5.16 4.77
N TYR A 230 15.97 3.89 4.47
CA TYR A 230 15.29 2.78 5.11
C TYR A 230 15.62 2.73 6.61
N LYS A 231 14.60 2.62 7.44
CA LYS A 231 14.68 2.60 8.89
C LYS A 231 14.43 1.22 9.50
N GLY A 232 13.82 0.33 8.75
CA GLY A 232 13.57 -1.05 9.19
C GLY A 232 12.22 -1.60 8.77
N TYR A 233 12.07 -2.90 8.97
CA TYR A 233 10.81 -3.62 8.91
C TYR A 233 10.21 -3.70 10.31
N PHE A 234 8.94 -3.33 10.42
CA PHE A 234 8.19 -3.39 11.68
C PHE A 234 6.96 -4.27 11.47
N PRO A 235 6.91 -5.45 12.13
CA PRO A 235 5.74 -6.33 12.09
C PRO A 235 4.49 -5.63 12.64
N GLU A 236 3.32 -5.97 12.10
CA GLU A 236 2.04 -5.39 12.52
C GLU A 236 1.86 -5.35 14.04
N LYS A 237 2.12 -6.47 14.72
CA LYS A 237 1.96 -6.57 16.18
C LYS A 237 2.78 -5.53 16.96
N THR A 238 3.94 -5.16 16.43
CA THR A 238 4.85 -4.20 17.08
C THR A 238 4.36 -2.76 16.91
N VAL A 239 3.74 -2.46 15.79
CA VAL A 239 3.31 -1.11 15.42
C VAL A 239 1.79 -1.01 15.24
N ILE A 240 1.04 -1.87 15.92
CA ILE A 240 -0.42 -1.94 15.82
C ILE A 240 -1.12 -0.62 16.12
N GLY A 241 -0.50 0.24 16.92
CA GLY A 241 -0.99 1.59 17.23
C GLY A 241 -1.11 2.51 16.01
N LEU A 242 -0.41 2.21 14.90
CA LEU A 242 -0.50 3.00 13.66
C LEU A 242 -1.93 3.08 13.13
N ARG A 243 -2.74 2.04 13.33
CA ARG A 243 -4.14 2.02 12.88
C ARG A 243 -4.98 3.19 13.41
N TRP A 244 -4.68 3.65 14.64
CA TRP A 244 -5.41 4.76 15.27
C TRP A 244 -5.04 6.13 14.72
N LEU A 245 -3.94 6.19 13.96
CA LEU A 245 -3.43 7.39 13.31
C LEU A 245 -3.82 7.44 11.81
N ASN A 246 -4.38 6.34 11.28
CA ASN A 246 -4.78 6.24 9.89
C ASN A 246 -5.98 7.16 9.61
N PRO A 247 -5.86 8.19 8.73
CA PRO A 247 -6.95 9.11 8.42
C PRO A 247 -8.11 8.42 7.68
N GLU A 248 -7.83 7.31 6.98
CA GLU A 248 -8.80 6.50 6.24
C GLU A 248 -9.35 5.32 7.06
N PHE A 249 -9.25 5.40 8.40
CA PHE A 249 -9.74 4.35 9.29
C PHE A 249 -11.18 3.95 8.95
N LYS A 250 -11.43 2.65 8.78
CA LYS A 250 -12.74 2.09 8.42
C LYS A 250 -13.35 1.28 9.57
N GLN A 251 -12.68 0.21 9.96
CA GLN A 251 -13.18 -0.71 10.99
C GLN A 251 -12.09 -1.58 11.58
N VAL A 252 -12.25 -1.89 12.86
CA VAL A 252 -11.54 -2.98 13.54
C VAL A 252 -12.42 -3.55 14.65
N PHE A 253 -12.27 -4.85 14.89
CA PHE A 253 -12.84 -5.51 16.06
C PHE A 253 -11.77 -5.61 17.13
N VAL A 254 -12.14 -5.22 18.34
CA VAL A 254 -11.26 -5.26 19.52
C VAL A 254 -12.01 -5.88 20.70
N GLU A 255 -11.24 -6.53 21.57
CA GLU A 255 -11.77 -7.08 22.81
C GLU A 255 -11.64 -6.06 23.93
N ALA A 256 -12.75 -5.84 24.65
CA ALA A 256 -12.79 -5.08 25.90
C ALA A 256 -12.93 -6.05 27.08
N GLY A 257 -12.30 -5.72 28.20
CA GLY A 257 -12.34 -6.56 29.41
C GLY A 257 -11.14 -7.46 29.56
N GLN A 258 -11.16 -8.31 30.58
CA GLN A 258 -10.11 -9.27 30.93
C GLN A 258 -10.72 -10.51 31.62
N GLY A 259 -10.09 -11.68 31.39
CA GLY A 259 -10.51 -12.93 32.01
C GLY A 259 -11.86 -13.43 31.51
N GLU A 260 -12.81 -13.66 32.47
CA GLU A 260 -14.14 -14.15 32.15
C GLU A 260 -15.14 -13.07 31.72
N SER A 261 -14.74 -11.78 31.87
CA SER A 261 -15.59 -10.65 31.52
C SER A 261 -15.04 -9.97 30.27
N THR A 262 -15.52 -10.40 29.10
CA THR A 262 -15.08 -9.87 27.82
C THR A 262 -16.25 -9.43 26.94
N ALA A 263 -15.97 -8.44 26.11
CA ALA A 263 -16.91 -7.95 25.11
C ALA A 263 -16.15 -7.61 23.81
N THR A 264 -16.71 -8.00 22.68
CA THR A 264 -16.19 -7.63 21.36
C THR A 264 -16.84 -6.35 20.89
N VAL A 265 -16.02 -5.36 20.58
CA VAL A 265 -16.45 -4.04 20.11
C VAL A 265 -15.97 -3.82 18.69
N SER A 266 -16.87 -3.40 17.80
CA SER A 266 -16.54 -2.92 16.46
C SER A 266 -16.31 -1.42 16.52
N ILE A 267 -15.06 -0.97 16.39
CA ILE A 267 -14.71 0.44 16.25
C ILE A 267 -14.79 0.81 14.78
N LYS A 268 -15.53 1.88 14.45
CA LYS A 268 -15.79 2.32 13.07
C LYS A 268 -15.26 3.72 12.76
N HIS A 269 -14.96 4.49 13.79
CA HIS A 269 -14.41 5.82 13.63
C HIS A 269 -13.22 6.00 14.57
N ALA A 270 -12.13 6.52 14.02
CA ALA A 270 -10.96 6.94 14.76
C ALA A 270 -10.49 8.30 14.22
N LYS A 271 -10.19 9.22 15.10
CA LYS A 271 -9.61 10.52 14.75
C LYS A 271 -8.57 10.91 15.78
N SER A 272 -7.35 11.13 15.30
CA SER A 272 -6.23 11.61 16.12
C SER A 272 -6.01 13.12 15.95
N SER A 273 -5.47 13.75 16.98
CA SER A 273 -5.00 15.14 16.94
C SER A 273 -3.85 15.34 17.90
N LEU A 274 -2.96 16.27 17.56
CA LEU A 274 -1.80 16.65 18.35
C LEU A 274 -1.94 18.10 18.82
N GLU A 275 -1.56 18.34 20.08
CA GLU A 275 -1.35 19.66 20.65
C GLU A 275 0.08 19.72 21.18
N VAL A 276 0.79 20.81 20.98
CA VAL A 276 2.17 20.99 21.44
C VAL A 276 2.29 22.17 22.39
N SER A 277 2.94 21.92 23.51
CA SER A 277 3.47 22.95 24.41
C SER A 277 4.96 23.13 24.14
N LYS A 278 5.37 24.34 23.78
CA LYS A 278 6.74 24.66 23.38
C LYS A 278 7.53 25.19 24.57
N ALA A 279 8.64 24.52 24.91
CA ALA A 279 9.53 24.93 25.98
C ALA A 279 11.00 24.70 25.54
N GLY A 280 11.63 25.74 25.01
CA GLY A 280 13.02 25.63 24.53
C GLY A 280 13.17 24.57 23.44
N ALA A 281 14.18 23.69 23.57
CA ALA A 281 14.42 22.57 22.64
C ALA A 281 13.60 21.31 22.97
N ASP A 282 12.82 21.29 24.06
CA ASP A 282 12.06 20.12 24.54
C ASP A 282 10.55 20.32 24.37
N PRO A 283 9.99 20.16 23.16
CA PRO A 283 8.54 20.26 22.95
C PRO A 283 7.82 19.10 23.63
N ARG A 284 6.66 19.40 24.25
CA ARG A 284 5.81 18.39 24.89
C ARG A 284 4.49 18.29 24.16
N PHE A 285 4.12 17.08 23.77
CA PHE A 285 2.90 16.80 23.03
C PHE A 285 1.83 16.17 23.90
N THR A 286 0.60 16.57 23.65
CA THR A 286 -0.60 15.85 24.06
C THR A 286 -1.26 15.28 22.81
N MET A 287 -1.40 13.95 22.75
CA MET A 287 -2.14 13.28 21.70
C MET A 287 -3.55 12.99 22.18
N THR A 288 -4.54 13.34 21.37
CA THR A 288 -5.95 13.03 21.65
C THR A 288 -6.48 12.12 20.54
N ILE A 289 -7.07 10.98 20.93
CA ILE A 289 -7.70 10.02 20.02
C ILE A 289 -9.16 9.92 20.39
N LYS A 290 -10.04 10.23 19.44
CA LYS A 290 -11.47 10.08 19.58
C LYS A 290 -11.95 8.90 18.77
N LEU A 291 -12.71 8.03 19.43
CA LEU A 291 -13.18 6.77 18.85
C LEU A 291 -14.68 6.63 19.06
N SER A 292 -15.34 5.95 18.13
CA SER A 292 -16.71 5.47 18.36
C SER A 292 -16.93 4.10 17.74
N GLY A 293 -17.80 3.33 18.35
CA GLY A 293 -18.08 1.97 17.94
C GLY A 293 -19.35 1.39 18.52
N SER A 294 -19.59 0.13 18.23
CA SER A 294 -20.78 -0.60 18.70
C SER A 294 -20.39 -1.95 19.31
N LEU A 295 -21.16 -2.39 20.29
CA LEU A 295 -21.03 -3.71 20.88
C LEU A 295 -21.50 -4.77 19.87
N VAL A 296 -20.69 -5.81 19.70
CA VAL A 296 -20.98 -6.91 18.76
C VAL A 296 -21.27 -8.20 19.51
N GLU A 297 -20.49 -8.50 20.53
CA GLU A 297 -20.61 -9.71 21.35
C GLU A 297 -20.23 -9.39 22.79
N MET A 298 -20.83 -10.09 23.74
CA MET A 298 -20.54 -9.93 25.16
C MET A 298 -20.74 -11.27 25.85
N ASP A 299 -19.68 -11.80 26.46
CA ASP A 299 -19.70 -13.11 27.12
C ASP A 299 -20.25 -13.02 28.57
N SER A 300 -20.16 -11.86 29.17
CA SER A 300 -20.63 -11.61 30.52
C SER A 300 -21.24 -10.20 30.65
N GLU A 301 -21.99 -9.96 31.70
CA GLU A 301 -22.59 -8.65 31.95
C GLU A 301 -21.50 -7.63 32.32
N MET A 302 -21.24 -6.70 31.40
CA MET A 302 -20.42 -5.51 31.64
C MET A 302 -21.25 -4.26 31.58
N THR A 303 -20.83 -3.23 32.29
CA THR A 303 -21.42 -1.88 32.18
C THR A 303 -20.85 -1.17 30.96
N LYS A 304 -21.55 -0.16 30.48
CA LYS A 304 -21.04 0.71 29.38
C LYS A 304 -19.70 1.33 29.75
N GLU A 305 -19.58 1.84 30.97
CA GLU A 305 -18.41 2.52 31.49
C GLU A 305 -17.21 1.59 31.60
N GLU A 306 -17.42 0.31 31.91
CA GLU A 306 -16.35 -0.70 31.95
C GLU A 306 -15.84 -1.00 30.55
N ILE A 307 -16.72 -1.16 29.57
CA ILE A 307 -16.35 -1.37 28.16
C ILE A 307 -15.58 -0.15 27.63
N GLU A 308 -16.10 1.06 27.83
CA GLU A 308 -15.46 2.29 27.35
C GLU A 308 -14.07 2.45 27.95
N ARG A 309 -13.93 2.29 29.25
CA ARG A 309 -12.64 2.37 29.94
C ARG A 309 -11.65 1.33 29.43
N SER A 310 -12.07 0.08 29.24
CA SER A 310 -11.22 -0.98 28.73
C SER A 310 -10.66 -0.67 27.32
N ILE A 311 -11.51 -0.18 26.42
CA ILE A 311 -11.10 0.25 25.09
C ILE A 311 -10.13 1.43 25.15
N GLU A 312 -10.40 2.43 25.99
CA GLU A 312 -9.49 3.58 26.17
C GLU A 312 -8.11 3.16 26.70
N GLU A 313 -8.07 2.22 27.65
CA GLU A 313 -6.80 1.67 28.16
C GLU A 313 -6.04 0.87 27.11
N LEU A 314 -6.74 0.02 26.34
CA LEU A 314 -6.15 -0.73 25.23
C LEU A 314 -5.50 0.20 24.20
N VAL A 315 -6.24 1.19 23.74
CA VAL A 315 -5.77 2.12 22.71
C VAL A 315 -4.62 2.99 23.24
N ARG A 316 -4.73 3.47 24.46
CA ARG A 316 -3.65 4.22 25.14
C ARG A 316 -2.38 3.38 25.23
N GLY A 317 -2.50 2.11 25.62
CA GLY A 317 -1.37 1.17 25.68
C GLY A 317 -0.73 0.93 24.32
N GLN A 318 -1.52 0.77 23.25
CA GLN A 318 -1.01 0.58 21.89
C GLN A 318 -0.27 1.83 21.36
N ILE A 319 -0.78 3.03 21.63
CA ILE A 319 -0.08 4.28 21.27
C ILE A 319 1.20 4.47 22.08
N GLN A 320 1.18 4.18 23.38
CA GLN A 320 2.38 4.25 24.21
C GLN A 320 3.44 3.26 23.73
N SER A 321 3.05 2.02 23.42
CA SER A 321 3.94 1.00 22.85
C SER A 321 4.53 1.43 21.50
N LEU A 322 3.71 2.02 20.62
CA LEU A 322 4.17 2.55 19.34
C LEU A 322 5.21 3.66 19.53
N PHE A 323 4.96 4.58 20.45
CA PHE A 323 5.91 5.66 20.80
C PHE A 323 7.22 5.12 21.33
N ASP A 324 7.16 4.15 22.25
CA ASP A 324 8.36 3.54 22.87
C ASP A 324 9.15 2.72 21.84
N THR A 325 8.48 1.92 21.00
CA THR A 325 9.10 1.22 19.87
C THR A 325 9.82 2.20 18.94
N GLY A 326 9.18 3.32 18.64
CA GLY A 326 9.76 4.35 17.77
C GLY A 326 11.03 4.94 18.36
N ARG A 327 11.00 5.28 19.65
CA ARG A 327 12.18 5.80 20.36
C ARG A 327 13.34 4.81 20.38
N GLU A 328 13.07 3.53 20.62
CA GLU A 328 14.10 2.48 20.68
C GLU A 328 14.72 2.20 19.30
N SER A 329 13.94 2.33 18.24
CA SER A 329 14.38 2.08 16.85
C SER A 329 14.84 3.33 16.09
N GLY A 330 14.78 4.51 16.73
CA GLY A 330 15.15 5.78 16.08
C GLY A 330 14.14 6.24 15.00
N VAL A 331 12.86 5.92 15.19
CA VAL A 331 11.75 6.27 14.28
C VAL A 331 10.68 7.06 15.04
N ASP A 332 10.31 8.22 14.55
CA ASP A 332 9.21 9.02 15.11
C ASP A 332 7.86 8.60 14.52
N PHE A 333 7.32 7.44 14.91
CA PHE A 333 6.04 6.92 14.40
C PHE A 333 4.83 7.83 14.61
N LEU A 334 4.92 8.77 15.54
CA LEU A 334 3.84 9.73 15.78
C LEU A 334 3.99 10.99 14.93
N GLU A 335 5.06 11.08 14.12
CA GLU A 335 5.38 12.19 13.23
C GLU A 335 5.41 13.55 13.94
N LEU A 336 5.93 13.57 15.17
CA LEU A 336 5.99 14.77 16.01
C LEU A 336 6.91 15.83 15.42
N GLU A 337 8.05 15.41 14.81
CA GLU A 337 8.96 16.32 14.11
C GLU A 337 8.28 16.92 12.87
N HIS A 338 7.61 16.08 12.06
CA HIS A 338 6.87 16.54 10.88
C HIS A 338 5.76 17.52 11.26
N TYR A 339 5.04 17.25 12.37
CA TYR A 339 4.03 18.18 12.90
C TYR A 339 4.64 19.55 13.25
N LEU A 340 5.81 19.59 13.89
CA LEU A 340 6.52 20.84 14.18
C LEU A 340 6.99 21.53 12.90
N TYR A 341 7.57 20.79 11.96
CA TYR A 341 7.99 21.31 10.67
C TYR A 341 6.83 21.99 9.93
N ARG A 342 5.67 21.34 9.89
CA ARG A 342 4.53 21.77 9.08
C ARG A 342 3.71 22.90 9.74
N TYR A 343 3.45 22.79 11.03
CA TYR A 343 2.55 23.72 11.73
C TYR A 343 3.25 24.74 12.62
N HIS A 344 4.52 24.49 12.94
CA HIS A 344 5.31 25.35 13.83
C HIS A 344 6.72 25.59 13.27
N ASN A 345 6.83 25.83 11.97
CA ASN A 345 8.08 25.88 11.22
C ASN A 345 9.13 26.84 11.81
N ARG A 346 8.72 28.02 12.28
CA ARG A 346 9.67 28.95 12.93
C ARG A 346 10.31 28.33 14.16
N TYR A 347 9.51 27.73 15.03
CA TYR A 347 10.00 27.03 16.24
C TYR A 347 10.90 25.86 15.86
N TRP A 348 10.48 25.06 14.87
CA TRP A 348 11.25 23.93 14.37
C TRP A 348 12.63 24.37 13.89
N LYS A 349 12.72 25.44 13.06
CA LYS A 349 14.00 26.01 12.58
C LYS A 349 14.88 26.53 13.67
N GLU A 350 14.31 27.18 14.68
CA GLU A 350 15.08 27.79 15.78
C GLU A 350 15.65 26.75 16.76
N HIS A 351 14.94 25.62 16.97
CA HIS A 351 15.23 24.71 18.06
C HIS A 351 15.49 23.24 17.67
N ILE A 352 15.02 22.79 16.51
CA ILE A 352 14.95 21.36 16.14
C ILE A 352 15.80 21.04 14.90
N GLU A 353 15.79 21.89 13.86
CA GLU A 353 16.35 21.63 12.52
C GLU A 353 17.80 21.15 12.51
N LYS A 354 18.61 21.58 13.45
CA LYS A 354 20.07 21.39 13.48
C LYS A 354 20.51 19.99 13.90
N GLU A 355 19.61 19.18 14.42
CA GLU A 355 19.88 17.85 14.93
C GLU A 355 18.97 16.83 14.27
N ASP A 356 19.40 15.57 14.16
CA ASP A 356 18.50 14.44 13.88
C ASP A 356 17.60 14.23 15.11
N TRP A 357 16.62 15.14 15.24
CA TRP A 357 15.76 15.17 16.42
C TRP A 357 14.92 13.90 16.52
N LEU A 358 14.94 13.31 17.70
CA LEU A 358 14.10 12.18 18.07
C LEU A 358 13.39 12.50 19.39
N PRO A 359 12.12 12.07 19.52
CA PRO A 359 11.38 12.27 20.74
C PRO A 359 12.03 11.52 21.91
N ASN A 360 12.15 12.19 23.07
CA ASN A 360 12.55 11.57 24.33
C ASN A 360 11.33 11.11 25.15
N LYS A 361 11.55 10.45 26.31
CA LYS A 361 10.45 9.95 27.17
C LYS A 361 9.44 11.03 27.58
N GLY A 362 9.88 12.28 27.73
CA GLY A 362 9.04 13.41 28.15
C GLY A 362 8.30 14.08 26.99
N THR A 363 8.66 13.77 25.75
CA THR A 363 8.10 14.43 24.56
C THR A 363 6.60 14.16 24.41
N LEU A 364 6.17 12.91 24.60
CA LEU A 364 4.74 12.56 24.66
C LEU A 364 4.27 12.68 26.11
N ALA A 365 3.81 13.88 26.48
CA ALA A 365 3.44 14.18 27.87
C ALA A 365 2.10 13.56 28.28
N LYS A 366 1.18 13.42 27.36
CA LYS A 366 -0.17 12.88 27.64
C LYS A 366 -0.80 12.23 26.41
N ILE A 367 -1.43 11.08 26.64
CA ILE A 367 -2.31 10.42 25.68
C ILE A 367 -3.73 10.47 26.26
N LYS A 368 -4.62 11.16 25.58
CA LYS A 368 -6.06 11.21 25.88
C LYS A 368 -6.76 10.31 24.88
N VAL A 369 -7.50 9.34 25.36
CA VAL A 369 -8.39 8.51 24.54
C VAL A 369 -9.80 8.74 25.03
N ASP A 370 -10.71 8.97 24.12
CA ASP A 370 -12.13 9.22 24.36
C ASP A 370 -12.90 8.27 23.45
N PHE A 371 -13.43 7.22 24.01
CA PHE A 371 -14.23 6.23 23.29
C PHE A 371 -15.70 6.34 23.66
N MET A 372 -16.56 6.42 22.67
CA MET A 372 -18.01 6.44 22.81
C MET A 372 -18.63 5.16 22.26
N LEU A 373 -19.23 4.37 23.14
CA LEU A 373 -20.07 3.25 22.74
C LEU A 373 -21.42 3.80 22.27
N SER A 374 -21.61 3.83 20.94
CA SER A 374 -22.77 4.47 20.30
C SER A 374 -24.01 3.57 20.24
N ASP A 375 -23.79 2.24 20.22
CA ASP A 375 -24.89 1.27 20.14
C ASP A 375 -24.49 -0.01 20.89
N SER A 376 -25.41 -0.50 21.71
CA SER A 376 -25.30 -1.78 22.41
C SER A 376 -26.01 -2.93 21.67
N GLY A 377 -26.58 -2.66 20.49
CA GLY A 377 -27.31 -3.65 19.72
C GLY A 377 -28.52 -4.20 20.48
N LYS A 378 -28.61 -5.53 20.58
CA LYS A 378 -29.63 -6.25 21.33
C LYS A 378 -29.26 -6.51 22.79
N PHE A 379 -28.08 -6.08 23.22
CA PHE A 379 -27.57 -6.35 24.56
C PHE A 379 -28.15 -5.33 25.57
N VAL A 380 -28.58 -5.83 26.71
CA VAL A 380 -28.98 -5.00 27.84
C VAL A 380 -27.76 -4.79 28.73
N LEU A 381 -27.19 -3.60 28.67
CA LEU A 381 -26.06 -3.24 29.54
C LEU A 381 -26.54 -3.05 30.98
N LYS A 382 -25.73 -3.47 31.95
CA LYS A 382 -25.91 -3.10 33.34
C LYS A 382 -25.93 -1.58 33.49
N LYS A 383 -26.83 -1.03 34.29
CA LYS A 383 -26.72 0.37 34.70
C LYS A 383 -25.54 0.47 35.67
N GLY A 384 -24.63 1.36 35.39
CA GLY A 384 -23.55 1.72 36.33
C GLY A 384 -24.20 2.17 37.65
N ALA A 385 -23.62 1.79 38.79
CA ALA A 385 -24.04 2.17 40.11
C ALA A 385 -23.75 3.65 40.39
#